data_f54f5c7786a3b47273c152eef5566f02
#
_entry.id   f54f5c7786a3b47273c152eef5566f02
#
_cell.length_a   1.000
_cell.length_b   1.000
_cell.length_c   1.000
_cell.angle_alpha   90.00
_cell.angle_beta   90.00
_cell.angle_gamma   90.00
#
_symmetry.space_group_name_H-M   'P 1'
#
loop_
_entity.id
_entity.type
_entity.pdbx_description
1 polymer ?
#
loop_
_entity_poly.entity_id
_entity_poly.type
_entity_poly.pdbx_seq_one_letter_code
_entity_poly.pdbx_strand_id
1 'polypeptide(L)'
;AVYWRKDRKMQADREAAEHLVQNILDMGEMLLSSGAEVKRVEDTLSRMGAACGAEKVNIFVITASIMATMEFSGGVRVTQIRRISRSPKYDFRRLEALNRLSRECCTGGLLRKSLHKGGAGGTVLEKKLRVWKQGENIRERYLGSLLVTGSFAVYFGGNLSDGLAAAAFAPLICFLQNRFEPFCPNKVTFYSICSFVAGILICVFSRWTGMFRYDRVIMGDMMLLLPGLALMNSVRDVLAGNTISGIMRLTESLIWTGALVVGFMGAIWVVI
;
A
#
# COMPACT_ATOMS: atom_id res chain seq x y z
N ALA A 1 -37.88 32.54 16.83
CA ALA A 1 -36.74 32.97 15.93
C ALA A 1 -35.37 32.55 16.51
N VAL A 2 -35.12 32.65 17.82
CA VAL A 2 -33.83 32.30 18.47
C VAL A 2 -33.58 30.77 18.45
N TYR A 3 -34.60 29.96 18.69
CA TYR A 3 -34.51 28.50 18.72
C TYR A 3 -34.12 27.93 17.34
N TRP A 4 -34.78 28.36 16.29
CA TRP A 4 -34.48 27.97 14.90
C TRP A 4 -33.08 28.41 14.39
N ARG A 5 -32.52 29.47 14.96
CA ARG A 5 -31.18 29.94 14.61
C ARG A 5 -30.11 29.09 15.30
N LYS A 6 -30.37 28.59 16.51
CA LYS A 6 -29.47 27.71 17.27
C LYS A 6 -29.39 26.31 16.63
N ASP A 7 -30.56 25.76 16.24
CA ASP A 7 -30.61 24.45 15.56
C ASP A 7 -29.90 24.46 14.23
N ARG A 8 -30.10 25.49 13.39
CA ARG A 8 -29.39 25.63 12.12
C ARG A 8 -27.87 25.79 12.28
N LYS A 9 -27.42 26.48 13.31
CA LYS A 9 -25.99 26.61 13.62
C LYS A 9 -25.39 25.26 14.04
N MET A 10 -26.06 24.55 14.90
CA MET A 10 -25.60 23.22 15.39
C MET A 10 -25.60 22.20 14.23
N GLN A 11 -26.55 22.27 13.32
CA GLN A 11 -26.59 21.41 12.14
C GLN A 11 -25.44 21.73 11.16
N ALA A 12 -25.16 23.01 10.91
CA ALA A 12 -24.02 23.43 10.10
C ALA A 12 -22.67 23.06 10.70
N ASP A 13 -22.53 23.17 12.02
CA ASP A 13 -21.31 22.76 12.76
C ASP A 13 -21.12 21.23 12.66
N ARG A 14 -22.20 20.46 12.71
CA ARG A 14 -22.17 19.00 12.55
C ARG A 14 -21.78 18.57 11.14
N GLU A 15 -22.37 19.17 10.11
CA GLU A 15 -22.03 18.90 8.71
C GLU A 15 -20.54 19.22 8.42
N ALA A 16 -20.05 20.34 8.94
CA ALA A 16 -18.64 20.72 8.83
C ALA A 16 -17.72 19.71 9.51
N ALA A 17 -18.10 19.20 10.70
CA ALA A 17 -17.35 18.18 11.42
C ALA A 17 -17.37 16.83 10.67
N GLU A 18 -18.50 16.44 10.09
CA GLU A 18 -18.63 15.22 9.28
C GLU A 18 -17.72 15.26 8.07
N HIS A 19 -17.70 16.35 7.31
CA HIS A 19 -16.80 16.56 6.17
C HIS A 19 -15.32 16.53 6.58
N LEU A 20 -14.98 17.07 7.74
CA LEU A 20 -13.62 17.05 8.24
C LEU A 20 -13.16 15.62 8.56
N VAL A 21 -13.98 14.87 9.30
CA VAL A 21 -13.69 13.46 9.62
C VAL A 21 -13.55 12.65 8.34
N GLN A 22 -14.37 12.91 7.32
CA GLN A 22 -14.30 12.26 6.02
C GLN A 22 -12.96 12.51 5.32
N ASN A 23 -12.48 13.75 5.32
CA ASN A 23 -11.18 14.11 4.74
C ASN A 23 -10.01 13.45 5.48
N ILE A 24 -10.10 13.35 6.81
CA ILE A 24 -9.10 12.64 7.63
C ILE A 24 -9.09 11.15 7.29
N LEU A 25 -10.26 10.53 7.14
CA LEU A 25 -10.38 9.14 6.73
C LEU A 25 -9.85 8.88 5.31
N ASP A 26 -10.07 9.82 4.37
CA ASP A 26 -9.50 9.74 3.02
C ASP A 26 -7.97 9.76 3.04
N MET A 27 -7.37 10.59 3.90
CA MET A 27 -5.92 10.57 4.14
C MET A 27 -5.46 9.22 4.68
N GLY A 28 -6.18 8.65 5.65
CA GLY A 28 -5.88 7.33 6.22
C GLY A 28 -5.95 6.22 5.19
N GLU A 29 -6.99 6.19 4.35
CA GLU A 29 -7.13 5.25 3.24
C GLU A 29 -5.93 5.33 2.27
N MET A 30 -5.52 6.55 1.93
CA MET A 30 -4.37 6.74 1.05
C MET A 30 -3.05 6.32 1.69
N LEU A 31 -2.84 6.59 2.97
CA LEU A 31 -1.66 6.13 3.69
C LEU A 31 -1.58 4.61 3.72
N LEU A 32 -2.68 3.91 4.10
CA LEU A 32 -2.72 2.46 4.13
C LEU A 32 -2.56 1.84 2.74
N SER A 33 -3.23 2.41 1.73
CA SER A 33 -3.11 1.93 0.34
C SER A 33 -1.71 2.15 -0.25
N SER A 34 -0.93 3.08 0.30
CA SER A 34 0.48 3.31 -0.06
C SER A 34 1.47 2.47 0.75
N GLY A 35 0.98 1.59 1.64
CA GLY A 35 1.81 0.67 2.40
C GLY A 35 2.29 1.19 3.76
N ALA A 36 1.61 2.18 4.34
CA ALA A 36 1.91 2.63 5.70
C ALA A 36 1.60 1.55 6.75
N GLU A 37 2.33 1.60 7.85
CA GLU A 37 2.09 0.79 9.04
C GLU A 37 0.81 1.26 9.75
N VAL A 38 0.05 0.33 10.32
CA VAL A 38 -1.23 0.62 11.01
C VAL A 38 -1.03 1.66 12.11
N LYS A 39 -0.06 1.44 13.00
CA LYS A 39 0.24 2.35 14.12
C LYS A 39 0.57 3.76 13.67
N ARG A 40 1.37 3.88 12.60
CA ARG A 40 1.74 5.18 12.03
C ARG A 40 0.55 5.93 11.44
N VAL A 41 -0.40 5.21 10.85
CA VAL A 41 -1.65 5.81 10.36
C VAL A 41 -2.49 6.31 11.53
N GLU A 42 -2.70 5.51 12.57
CA GLU A 42 -3.42 5.92 13.79
C GLU A 42 -2.84 7.20 14.40
N ASP A 43 -1.51 7.25 14.59
CA ASP A 43 -0.82 8.41 15.16
C ASP A 43 -0.95 9.66 14.26
N THR A 44 -0.93 9.47 12.93
CA THR A 44 -1.06 10.57 11.98
C THR A 44 -2.48 11.14 11.99
N LEU A 45 -3.49 10.28 11.92
CA LEU A 45 -4.89 10.71 11.94
C LEU A 45 -5.29 11.32 13.27
N SER A 46 -4.77 10.79 14.39
CA SER A 46 -5.00 11.36 15.73
C SER A 46 -4.44 12.77 15.83
N ARG A 47 -3.21 13.01 15.34
CA ARG A 47 -2.62 14.37 15.31
C ARG A 47 -3.41 15.31 14.40
N MET A 48 -3.88 14.83 13.25
CA MET A 48 -4.72 15.64 12.36
C MET A 48 -6.05 16.00 13.02
N GLY A 49 -6.72 15.05 13.69
CA GLY A 49 -7.96 15.29 14.42
C GLY A 49 -7.79 16.36 15.53
N ALA A 50 -6.73 16.25 16.34
CA ALA A 50 -6.40 17.23 17.36
C ALA A 50 -6.08 18.61 16.77
N ALA A 51 -5.32 18.68 15.68
CA ALA A 51 -5.01 19.93 14.98
C ALA A 51 -6.25 20.61 14.39
N CYS A 52 -7.29 19.83 14.09
CA CYS A 52 -8.58 20.32 13.62
C CYS A 52 -9.49 20.87 14.74
N GLY A 53 -9.07 20.74 15.99
CA GLY A 53 -9.84 21.23 17.16
C GLY A 53 -10.79 20.20 17.75
N ALA A 54 -10.59 18.91 17.47
CA ALA A 54 -11.28 17.86 18.20
C ALA A 54 -10.73 17.78 19.63
N GLU A 55 -11.62 17.76 20.62
CA GLU A 55 -11.29 17.65 22.05
C GLU A 55 -10.90 16.22 22.42
N LYS A 56 -11.56 15.24 21.78
CA LYS A 56 -11.23 13.82 21.91
C LYS A 56 -11.17 13.19 20.53
N VAL A 57 -10.16 12.35 20.34
CA VAL A 57 -9.91 11.63 19.08
C VAL A 57 -9.67 10.16 19.42
N ASN A 58 -10.57 9.30 18.95
CA ASN A 58 -10.42 7.85 19.01
C ASN A 58 -10.36 7.30 17.60
N ILE A 59 -9.22 6.74 17.24
CA ILE A 59 -8.99 6.15 15.92
C ILE A 59 -8.59 4.70 16.10
N PHE A 60 -9.25 3.85 15.36
CA PHE A 60 -8.96 2.43 15.30
C PHE A 60 -8.74 2.06 13.84
N VAL A 61 -7.58 1.50 13.54
CA VAL A 61 -7.16 1.14 12.18
C VAL A 61 -6.87 -0.35 12.11
N ILE A 62 -7.47 -0.99 11.12
CA ILE A 62 -7.08 -2.33 10.68
C ILE A 62 -6.79 -2.30 9.17
N THR A 63 -6.18 -3.35 8.64
CA THR A 63 -5.83 -3.43 7.20
C THR A 63 -7.00 -3.22 6.25
N ALA A 64 -8.21 -3.60 6.67
CA ALA A 64 -9.43 -3.56 5.87
C ALA A 64 -10.35 -2.37 6.15
N SER A 65 -10.17 -1.65 7.28
CA SER A 65 -11.04 -0.52 7.63
C SER A 65 -10.39 0.45 8.63
N ILE A 66 -10.89 1.68 8.63
CA ILE A 66 -10.56 2.73 9.59
C ILE A 66 -11.86 3.17 10.25
N MET A 67 -11.88 3.20 11.57
CA MET A 67 -12.94 3.80 12.36
C MET A 67 -12.38 5.04 13.06
N ALA A 68 -13.08 6.16 12.96
CA ALA A 68 -12.74 7.39 13.64
C ALA A 68 -13.94 7.92 14.40
N THR A 69 -13.76 8.20 15.68
CA THR A 69 -14.71 8.92 16.52
C THR A 69 -14.04 10.18 17.04
N MET A 70 -14.61 11.33 16.73
CA MET A 70 -14.09 12.63 17.13
C MET A 70 -15.17 13.43 17.85
N GLU A 71 -14.80 14.06 18.96
CA GLU A 71 -15.67 14.96 19.74
C GLU A 71 -15.14 16.39 19.59
N PHE A 72 -16.02 17.28 19.16
CA PHE A 72 -15.71 18.70 18.95
C PHE A 72 -16.40 19.56 20.02
N SER A 73 -15.90 20.80 20.21
CA SER A 73 -16.50 21.79 21.09
C SER A 73 -17.98 21.98 20.74
N GLY A 74 -18.81 22.08 21.78
CA GLY A 74 -20.29 22.17 21.62
C GLY A 74 -21.01 20.82 21.64
N GLY A 75 -20.32 19.72 21.99
CA GLY A 75 -20.93 18.40 22.16
C GLY A 75 -21.19 17.66 20.85
N VAL A 76 -20.65 18.14 19.74
CA VAL A 76 -20.77 17.47 18.44
C VAL A 76 -19.85 16.27 18.41
N ARG A 77 -20.43 15.08 18.35
CA ARG A 77 -19.70 13.81 18.22
C ARG A 77 -19.97 13.19 16.85
N VAL A 78 -18.91 12.89 16.13
CA VAL A 78 -18.95 12.27 14.81
C VAL A 78 -18.21 10.94 14.82
N THR A 79 -18.88 9.88 14.40
CA THR A 79 -18.27 8.56 14.22
C THR A 79 -18.47 8.15 12.76
N GLN A 80 -17.38 7.82 12.09
CA GLN A 80 -17.40 7.34 10.71
C GLN A 80 -16.49 6.13 10.54
N ILE A 81 -16.87 5.26 9.62
CA ILE A 81 -16.10 4.07 9.23
C ILE A 81 -15.79 4.15 7.75
N ARG A 82 -14.53 3.92 7.40
CA ARG A 82 -14.06 3.82 6.02
C ARG A 82 -13.58 2.40 5.75
N ARG A 83 -14.22 1.71 4.81
CA ARG A 83 -13.75 0.42 4.30
C ARG A 83 -12.62 0.64 3.29
N ILE A 84 -11.54 -0.13 3.40
CA ILE A 84 -10.41 -0.10 2.49
C ILE A 84 -10.56 -1.28 1.53
N SER A 85 -10.93 -0.96 0.30
CA SER A 85 -11.20 -1.97 -0.73
C SER A 85 -9.99 -2.28 -1.61
N ARG A 86 -8.91 -1.51 -1.49
CA ARG A 86 -7.72 -1.65 -2.33
C ARG A 86 -6.61 -2.35 -1.58
N SER A 87 -6.06 -3.40 -2.19
CA SER A 87 -4.81 -3.98 -1.73
C SER A 87 -3.69 -2.93 -1.74
N PRO A 88 -2.85 -2.85 -0.71
CA PRO A 88 -1.77 -1.89 -0.65
C PRO A 88 -0.81 -2.06 -1.82
N LYS A 89 -0.52 -0.96 -2.51
CA LYS A 89 0.59 -0.84 -3.46
C LYS A 89 1.67 -0.02 -2.75
N TYR A 90 2.83 -0.62 -2.51
CA TYR A 90 3.94 0.06 -1.82
C TYR A 90 4.52 1.16 -2.70
N ASP A 91 4.10 2.40 -2.46
CA ASP A 91 4.58 3.61 -3.13
C ASP A 91 5.17 4.57 -2.09
N PHE A 92 6.48 4.48 -1.90
CA PHE A 92 7.19 5.27 -0.89
C PHE A 92 7.22 6.77 -1.21
N ARG A 93 7.22 7.15 -2.49
CA ARG A 93 7.15 8.57 -2.90
C ARG A 93 5.80 9.16 -2.52
N ARG A 94 4.74 8.42 -2.80
CA ARG A 94 3.39 8.81 -2.39
C ARG A 94 3.26 8.85 -0.88
N LEU A 95 3.81 7.87 -0.18
CA LEU A 95 3.81 7.81 1.28
C LEU A 95 4.53 9.01 1.91
N GLU A 96 5.70 9.37 1.40
CA GLU A 96 6.45 10.54 1.85
C GLU A 96 5.67 11.83 1.66
N ALA A 97 5.06 12.01 0.50
CA ALA A 97 4.26 13.18 0.20
C ALA A 97 3.00 13.29 1.06
N LEU A 98 2.31 12.18 1.32
CA LEU A 98 1.16 12.14 2.23
C LEU A 98 1.59 12.49 3.66
N ASN A 99 2.74 11.97 4.12
CA ASN A 99 3.31 12.33 5.42
C ASN A 99 3.69 13.82 5.50
N ARG A 100 4.23 14.40 4.41
CA ARG A 100 4.51 15.84 4.35
C ARG A 100 3.23 16.66 4.41
N LEU A 101 2.23 16.26 3.62
CA LEU A 101 0.91 16.92 3.60
C LEU A 101 0.23 16.86 4.97
N SER A 102 0.28 15.72 5.67
CA SER A 102 -0.29 15.60 7.02
C SER A 102 0.37 16.56 8.01
N ARG A 103 1.70 16.74 7.94
CA ARG A 103 2.43 17.72 8.76
C ARG A 103 2.05 19.16 8.42
N GLU A 104 1.98 19.50 7.13
CA GLU A 104 1.53 20.82 6.68
C GLU A 104 0.11 21.14 7.17
N CYS A 105 -0.78 20.14 7.15
CA CYS A 105 -2.14 20.29 7.68
C CYS A 105 -2.14 20.58 9.19
N CYS A 106 -1.28 19.92 9.96
CA CYS A 106 -1.19 20.14 11.40
C CYS A 106 -0.54 21.49 11.75
N THR A 107 0.52 21.92 11.05
CA THR A 107 1.26 23.15 11.39
C THR A 107 0.64 24.40 10.81
N GLY A 108 0.06 24.33 9.61
CA GLY A 108 -0.44 25.49 8.86
C GLY A 108 -1.85 25.98 9.25
N GLY A 109 -2.55 25.30 10.15
CA GLY A 109 -3.95 25.61 10.47
C GLY A 109 -4.90 25.55 9.25
N LEU A 110 -4.46 24.94 8.15
CA LEU A 110 -5.22 24.82 6.90
C LEU A 110 -6.55 24.11 7.13
N LEU A 111 -6.55 23.05 7.93
CA LEU A 111 -7.77 22.32 8.30
C LEU A 111 -8.68 23.15 9.22
N ARG A 112 -8.13 23.92 10.15
CA ARG A 112 -8.90 24.79 11.05
C ARG A 112 -9.55 25.97 10.29
N LYS A 113 -8.83 26.54 9.31
CA LYS A 113 -9.40 27.58 8.44
C LYS A 113 -10.52 27.03 7.55
N SER A 114 -10.49 25.74 7.25
CA SER A 114 -11.52 25.04 6.47
C SER A 114 -12.84 24.88 7.24
N LEU A 115 -12.77 24.63 8.55
CA LEU A 115 -13.95 24.56 9.41
C LEU A 115 -14.69 25.91 9.50
N HIS A 116 -13.94 27.03 9.54
CA HIS A 116 -14.54 28.36 9.65
C HIS A 116 -15.08 28.94 8.33
N LYS A 117 -14.69 28.42 7.19
CA LYS A 117 -15.09 28.91 5.85
C LYS A 117 -16.05 27.96 5.11
N GLY A 118 -16.97 27.31 5.80
CA GLY A 118 -18.10 26.58 5.19
C GLY A 118 -17.74 25.84 3.87
N GLY A 119 -17.08 24.71 3.92
CA GLY A 119 -16.95 23.82 2.76
C GLY A 119 -15.77 24.04 1.80
N ALA A 120 -15.07 25.18 1.83
CA ALA A 120 -13.98 25.44 0.88
C ALA A 120 -12.67 24.70 1.16
N GLY A 121 -12.48 24.15 2.34
CA GLY A 121 -11.23 23.50 2.73
C GLY A 121 -11.16 22.01 2.40
N GLY A 122 -12.30 21.35 2.28
CA GLY A 122 -12.36 19.98 1.76
C GLY A 122 -11.82 19.92 0.34
N THR A 123 -12.12 20.92 -0.46
CA THR A 123 -11.65 21.02 -1.85
C THR A 123 -10.15 21.22 -1.99
N VAL A 124 -9.46 21.87 -1.02
CA VAL A 124 -8.00 22.09 -1.09
C VAL A 124 -7.25 20.78 -0.76
N LEU A 125 -7.68 20.06 0.26
CA LEU A 125 -7.09 18.76 0.60
C LEU A 125 -7.38 17.76 -0.53
N GLU A 126 -8.64 17.66 -0.98
CA GLU A 126 -9.05 16.80 -2.07
C GLU A 126 -8.32 17.15 -3.39
N LYS A 127 -8.13 18.43 -3.72
CA LYS A 127 -7.40 18.86 -4.90
C LYS A 127 -5.92 18.54 -4.81
N LYS A 128 -5.28 18.74 -3.65
CA LYS A 128 -3.90 18.29 -3.40
C LYS A 128 -3.77 16.77 -3.49
N LEU A 129 -4.73 16.02 -2.99
CA LEU A 129 -4.76 14.56 -3.03
C LEU A 129 -4.99 14.01 -4.45
N ARG A 130 -5.79 14.68 -5.28
CA ARG A 130 -6.02 14.31 -6.69
C ARG A 130 -4.80 14.56 -7.58
N VAL A 131 -4.04 15.61 -7.33
CA VAL A 131 -2.82 15.96 -8.12
C VAL A 131 -1.73 14.90 -7.99
N TRP A 132 -1.74 14.10 -6.92
CA TRP A 132 -0.74 13.06 -6.63
C TRP A 132 -1.03 11.68 -7.28
N LYS A 133 -1.81 11.63 -8.36
CA LYS A 133 -1.82 10.49 -9.28
C LYS A 133 -0.59 10.47 -10.21
N GLN A 134 0.57 10.87 -9.71
CA GLN A 134 1.80 10.78 -10.49
C GLN A 134 2.16 9.31 -10.66
N GLY A 135 2.17 8.85 -11.92
CA GLY A 135 2.48 7.48 -12.27
C GLY A 135 3.90 7.09 -11.85
N GLU A 136 4.08 5.83 -11.52
CA GLU A 136 5.41 5.22 -11.30
C GLU A 136 6.32 5.52 -12.51
N ASN A 137 7.57 5.90 -12.24
CA ASN A 137 8.58 6.00 -13.29
C ASN A 137 8.91 4.58 -13.79
N ILE A 138 8.30 4.19 -14.87
CA ILE A 138 8.46 2.86 -15.49
C ILE A 138 9.94 2.50 -15.63
N ARG A 139 10.80 3.45 -16.05
CA ARG A 139 12.24 3.23 -16.22
C ARG A 139 12.96 2.82 -14.93
N GLU A 140 12.66 3.49 -13.82
CA GLU A 140 13.27 3.18 -12.53
C GLU A 140 12.87 1.79 -12.03
N ARG A 141 11.61 1.41 -12.25
CA ARG A 141 11.12 0.07 -11.92
C ARG A 141 11.86 -1.02 -12.69
N TYR A 142 12.04 -0.86 -14.00
CA TYR A 142 12.76 -1.83 -14.82
C TYR A 142 14.25 -1.89 -14.44
N LEU A 143 14.92 -0.75 -14.25
CA LEU A 143 16.33 -0.74 -13.82
C LEU A 143 16.51 -1.36 -12.42
N GLY A 144 15.61 -1.04 -11.49
CA GLY A 144 15.62 -1.64 -10.15
C GLY A 144 15.44 -3.17 -10.20
N SER A 145 14.54 -3.67 -11.05
CA SER A 145 14.31 -5.12 -11.18
C SER A 145 15.54 -5.85 -11.72
N LEU A 146 16.24 -5.31 -12.73
CA LEU A 146 17.49 -5.87 -13.25
C LEU A 146 18.54 -6.04 -12.15
N LEU A 147 18.74 -4.98 -11.35
CA LEU A 147 19.74 -5.00 -10.28
C LEU A 147 19.36 -6.00 -9.18
N VAL A 148 18.09 -6.03 -8.79
CA VAL A 148 17.60 -6.91 -7.71
C VAL A 148 17.78 -8.38 -8.13
N THR A 149 17.21 -8.79 -9.25
CA THR A 149 17.24 -10.20 -9.68
C THR A 149 18.66 -10.70 -9.93
N GLY A 150 19.47 -9.91 -10.63
CA GLY A 150 20.87 -10.26 -10.89
C GLY A 150 21.70 -10.40 -9.62
N SER A 151 21.55 -9.45 -8.68
CA SER A 151 22.27 -9.49 -7.40
C SER A 151 21.85 -10.69 -6.54
N PHE A 152 20.54 -10.98 -6.45
CA PHE A 152 20.06 -12.11 -5.67
C PHE A 152 20.45 -13.47 -6.29
N ALA A 153 20.45 -13.60 -7.62
CA ALA A 153 20.92 -14.84 -8.26
C ALA A 153 22.37 -15.15 -7.90
N VAL A 154 23.26 -14.15 -7.90
CA VAL A 154 24.65 -14.28 -7.48
C VAL A 154 24.74 -14.53 -5.95
N TYR A 155 23.98 -13.81 -5.15
CA TYR A 155 23.94 -13.97 -3.68
C TYR A 155 23.57 -15.40 -3.26
N PHE A 156 22.66 -16.05 -3.95
CA PHE A 156 22.29 -17.46 -3.73
C PHE A 156 23.28 -18.48 -4.29
N GLY A 157 24.47 -18.05 -4.66
CA GLY A 157 25.56 -18.91 -5.10
C GLY A 157 25.53 -19.21 -6.61
N GLY A 158 24.89 -18.35 -7.40
CA GLY A 158 24.99 -18.35 -8.85
C GLY A 158 26.29 -17.68 -9.33
N ASN A 159 26.71 -18.02 -10.54
CA ASN A 159 27.81 -17.38 -11.23
C ASN A 159 27.37 -16.04 -11.84
N LEU A 160 28.33 -15.29 -12.40
CA LEU A 160 28.01 -14.03 -13.09
C LEU A 160 27.07 -14.26 -14.30
N SER A 161 27.19 -15.39 -15.00
CA SER A 161 26.27 -15.79 -16.08
C SER A 161 24.83 -15.97 -15.58
N ASP A 162 24.67 -16.57 -14.38
CA ASP A 162 23.34 -16.75 -13.76
C ASP A 162 22.73 -15.39 -13.37
N GLY A 163 23.55 -14.49 -12.81
CA GLY A 163 23.14 -13.14 -12.49
C GLY A 163 22.71 -12.31 -13.70
N LEU A 164 23.45 -12.40 -14.81
CA LEU A 164 23.11 -11.73 -16.05
C LEU A 164 21.84 -12.32 -16.69
N ALA A 165 21.68 -13.65 -16.63
CA ALA A 165 20.47 -14.31 -17.09
C ALA A 165 19.24 -13.87 -16.28
N ALA A 166 19.31 -13.87 -14.93
CA ALA A 166 18.24 -13.39 -14.05
C ALA A 166 17.89 -11.92 -14.35
N ALA A 167 18.90 -11.06 -14.52
CA ALA A 167 18.68 -9.68 -14.92
C ALA A 167 17.96 -9.58 -16.29
N ALA A 168 18.26 -10.47 -17.25
CA ALA A 168 17.61 -10.47 -18.56
C ALA A 168 16.13 -10.90 -18.48
N PHE A 169 15.74 -11.79 -17.55
CA PHE A 169 14.35 -12.20 -17.34
C PHE A 169 13.53 -11.19 -16.49
N ALA A 170 14.16 -10.33 -15.71
CA ALA A 170 13.48 -9.35 -14.85
C ALA A 170 12.50 -8.41 -15.62
N PRO A 171 12.84 -7.85 -16.81
CA PRO A 171 11.90 -7.05 -17.59
C PRO A 171 10.66 -7.82 -18.03
N LEU A 172 10.82 -9.10 -18.34
CA LEU A 172 9.70 -9.97 -18.69
C LEU A 172 8.76 -10.12 -17.51
N ILE A 173 9.28 -10.36 -16.30
CA ILE A 173 8.46 -10.47 -15.08
C ILE A 173 7.75 -9.15 -14.79
N CYS A 174 8.43 -8.01 -14.93
CA CYS A 174 7.80 -6.69 -14.79
C CYS A 174 6.69 -6.47 -15.82
N PHE A 175 6.91 -6.91 -17.04
CA PHE A 175 5.89 -6.84 -18.11
C PHE A 175 4.68 -7.72 -17.77
N LEU A 176 4.91 -8.97 -17.34
CA LEU A 176 3.87 -9.89 -16.90
C LEU A 176 3.06 -9.30 -15.73
N GLN A 177 3.74 -8.71 -14.72
CA GLN A 177 3.08 -8.03 -13.61
C GLN A 177 2.16 -6.92 -14.10
N ASN A 178 2.66 -6.03 -14.95
CA ASN A 178 1.88 -4.90 -15.44
C ASN A 178 0.69 -5.34 -16.32
N ARG A 179 0.87 -6.43 -17.09
CA ARG A 179 -0.14 -6.88 -18.06
C ARG A 179 -1.21 -7.75 -17.42
N PHE A 180 -0.84 -8.64 -16.50
CA PHE A 180 -1.77 -9.63 -15.92
C PHE A 180 -2.42 -9.18 -14.61
N GLU A 181 -1.79 -8.28 -13.84
CA GLU A 181 -2.38 -7.78 -12.57
C GLU A 181 -3.81 -7.27 -12.74
N PRO A 182 -4.17 -6.46 -13.77
CA PRO A 182 -5.54 -5.95 -13.94
C PRO A 182 -6.57 -7.01 -14.39
N PHE A 183 -6.11 -8.14 -14.96
CA PHE A 183 -6.99 -9.19 -15.46
C PHE A 183 -7.26 -10.30 -14.44
N CYS A 184 -6.41 -10.43 -13.43
CA CYS A 184 -6.54 -11.49 -12.44
C CYS A 184 -7.49 -11.05 -11.32
N PRO A 185 -8.55 -11.84 -11.01
CA PRO A 185 -9.49 -11.52 -9.96
C PRO A 185 -8.86 -11.55 -8.57
N ASN A 186 -7.86 -12.42 -8.37
CA ASN A 186 -7.17 -12.64 -7.10
C ASN A 186 -5.66 -12.60 -7.27
N LYS A 187 -4.96 -12.07 -6.25
CA LYS A 187 -3.50 -12.07 -6.20
C LYS A 187 -2.90 -13.47 -6.21
N VAL A 188 -3.55 -14.46 -5.60
CA VAL A 188 -3.11 -15.86 -5.59
C VAL A 188 -2.96 -16.39 -7.03
N THR A 189 -4.04 -16.27 -7.82
CA THR A 189 -4.03 -16.67 -9.24
C THR A 189 -2.98 -15.89 -10.04
N PHE A 190 -2.87 -14.60 -9.78
CA PHE A 190 -1.88 -13.74 -10.41
C PHE A 190 -0.44 -14.24 -10.15
N TYR A 191 -0.06 -14.47 -8.88
CA TYR A 191 1.27 -14.95 -8.53
C TYR A 191 1.56 -16.34 -9.10
N SER A 192 0.59 -17.27 -9.05
CA SER A 192 0.74 -18.61 -9.64
C SER A 192 0.98 -18.56 -11.15
N ILE A 193 0.20 -17.77 -11.89
CA ILE A 193 0.35 -17.68 -13.35
C ILE A 193 1.67 -17.00 -13.72
N CYS A 194 2.02 -15.87 -13.09
CA CYS A 194 3.26 -15.15 -13.39
C CYS A 194 4.48 -16.00 -13.11
N SER A 195 4.54 -16.70 -11.96
CA SER A 195 5.66 -17.56 -11.60
C SER A 195 5.75 -18.79 -12.50
N PHE A 196 4.62 -19.40 -12.88
CA PHE A 196 4.58 -20.53 -13.78
C PHE A 196 5.10 -20.17 -15.17
N VAL A 197 4.61 -19.08 -15.76
CA VAL A 197 5.06 -18.61 -17.09
C VAL A 197 6.53 -18.21 -17.08
N ALA A 198 6.97 -17.43 -16.08
CA ALA A 198 8.37 -17.06 -15.95
C ALA A 198 9.26 -18.31 -15.76
N GLY A 199 8.84 -19.24 -14.90
CA GLY A 199 9.56 -20.49 -14.63
C GLY A 199 9.73 -21.36 -15.88
N ILE A 200 8.68 -21.54 -16.69
CA ILE A 200 8.77 -22.29 -17.95
C ILE A 200 9.81 -21.66 -18.87
N LEU A 201 9.75 -20.35 -19.07
CA LEU A 201 10.67 -19.65 -19.96
C LEU A 201 12.12 -19.79 -19.47
N ILE A 202 12.38 -19.62 -18.18
CA ILE A 202 13.71 -19.78 -17.59
C ILE A 202 14.22 -21.22 -17.81
N CYS A 203 13.39 -22.24 -17.49
CA CYS A 203 13.79 -23.65 -17.63
C CYS A 203 14.05 -24.04 -19.10
N VAL A 204 13.18 -23.63 -20.02
CA VAL A 204 13.34 -23.90 -21.45
C VAL A 204 14.62 -23.25 -22.00
N PHE A 205 14.86 -21.96 -21.69
CA PHE A 205 16.05 -21.26 -22.13
C PHE A 205 17.33 -21.86 -21.53
N SER A 206 17.30 -22.22 -20.24
CA SER A 206 18.44 -22.88 -19.57
C SER A 206 18.79 -24.21 -20.26
N ARG A 207 17.76 -25.00 -20.55
CA ARG A 207 17.95 -26.30 -21.26
C ARG A 207 18.46 -26.14 -22.68
N TRP A 208 18.00 -25.09 -23.36
CA TRP A 208 18.41 -24.84 -24.78
C TRP A 208 19.82 -24.28 -24.90
N THR A 209 20.20 -23.35 -24.00
CA THR A 209 21.50 -22.66 -24.08
C THR A 209 22.61 -23.36 -23.28
N GLY A 210 22.27 -24.01 -22.17
CA GLY A 210 23.23 -24.57 -21.22
C GLY A 210 24.17 -23.53 -20.55
N MET A 211 23.94 -22.24 -20.79
CA MET A 211 24.82 -21.15 -20.34
C MET A 211 24.65 -20.75 -18.89
N PHE A 212 23.50 -21.05 -18.27
CA PHE A 212 23.17 -20.66 -16.91
C PHE A 212 22.33 -21.75 -16.23
N ARG A 213 22.31 -21.70 -14.90
CA ARG A 213 21.60 -22.67 -14.06
C ARG A 213 20.21 -22.13 -13.70
N TYR A 214 19.16 -22.83 -14.16
CA TYR A 214 17.76 -22.42 -13.94
C TYR A 214 17.43 -22.22 -12.47
N ASP A 215 17.96 -23.06 -11.55
CA ASP A 215 17.71 -22.99 -10.11
C ASP A 215 18.14 -21.64 -9.52
N ARG A 216 19.30 -21.12 -9.92
CA ARG A 216 19.85 -19.84 -9.44
C ARG A 216 19.11 -18.65 -10.01
N VAL A 217 18.76 -18.73 -11.30
CA VAL A 217 17.97 -17.69 -11.98
C VAL A 217 16.57 -17.59 -11.37
N ILE A 218 15.89 -18.72 -11.16
CA ILE A 218 14.56 -18.75 -10.51
C ILE A 218 14.64 -18.16 -9.10
N MET A 219 15.68 -18.47 -8.29
CA MET A 219 15.85 -17.87 -6.97
C MET A 219 15.99 -16.35 -7.01
N GLY A 220 16.76 -15.83 -7.98
CA GLY A 220 16.90 -14.38 -8.18
C GLY A 220 15.58 -13.71 -8.57
N ASP A 221 14.88 -14.29 -9.54
CA ASP A 221 13.64 -13.76 -10.08
C ASP A 221 12.46 -13.90 -9.11
N MET A 222 12.45 -14.94 -8.28
CA MET A 222 11.48 -15.12 -7.20
C MET A 222 11.48 -13.94 -6.22
N MET A 223 12.66 -13.36 -5.93
CA MET A 223 12.78 -12.22 -5.01
C MET A 223 12.05 -10.98 -5.51
N LEU A 224 11.89 -10.81 -6.82
CA LEU A 224 11.10 -9.71 -7.40
C LEU A 224 9.59 -9.87 -7.16
N LEU A 225 9.11 -11.11 -7.11
CA LEU A 225 7.70 -11.45 -6.90
C LEU A 225 7.33 -11.59 -5.42
N LEU A 226 8.32 -11.87 -4.56
CA LEU A 226 8.08 -12.10 -3.14
C LEU A 226 7.51 -10.85 -2.46
N PRO A 227 6.41 -10.95 -1.69
CA PRO A 227 5.80 -9.82 -0.98
C PRO A 227 6.58 -9.46 0.30
N GLY A 228 7.89 -9.21 0.19
CA GLY A 228 8.79 -9.01 1.32
C GLY A 228 8.42 -7.84 2.23
N LEU A 229 7.96 -6.71 1.65
CA LEU A 229 7.50 -5.56 2.42
C LEU A 229 6.22 -5.85 3.20
N ALA A 230 5.31 -6.65 2.64
CA ALA A 230 4.10 -7.05 3.33
C ALA A 230 4.42 -7.97 4.52
N LEU A 231 5.35 -8.93 4.34
CA LEU A 231 5.86 -9.80 5.40
C LEU A 231 6.52 -8.99 6.51
N MET A 232 7.42 -8.08 6.17
CA MET A 232 8.13 -7.25 7.15
C MET A 232 7.18 -6.36 7.93
N ASN A 233 6.23 -5.70 7.26
CA ASN A 233 5.25 -4.85 7.91
C ASN A 233 4.28 -5.66 8.80
N SER A 234 3.95 -6.90 8.42
CA SER A 234 3.10 -7.76 9.26
C SER A 234 3.77 -8.10 10.58
N VAL A 235 5.07 -8.44 10.56
CA VAL A 235 5.85 -8.69 11.78
C VAL A 235 5.92 -7.43 12.65
N ARG A 236 6.17 -6.28 12.03
CA ARG A 236 6.22 -5.00 12.75
C ARG A 236 4.88 -4.62 13.36
N ASP A 237 3.77 -4.82 12.66
CA ASP A 237 2.42 -4.56 13.18
C ASP A 237 2.13 -5.45 14.40
N VAL A 238 2.53 -6.73 14.39
CA VAL A 238 2.41 -7.63 15.56
C VAL A 238 3.25 -7.12 16.73
N LEU A 239 4.52 -6.77 16.49
CA LEU A 239 5.42 -6.26 17.54
C LEU A 239 4.96 -4.92 18.12
N ALA A 240 4.28 -4.10 17.33
CA ALA A 240 3.67 -2.85 17.76
C ALA A 240 2.34 -3.03 18.54
N GLY A 241 1.88 -4.27 18.74
CA GLY A 241 0.64 -4.58 19.44
C GLY A 241 -0.61 -4.64 18.55
N ASN A 242 -0.49 -4.38 17.24
CA ASN A 242 -1.59 -4.48 16.28
C ASN A 242 -1.71 -5.90 15.73
N THR A 243 -1.88 -6.88 16.64
CA THR A 243 -1.82 -8.31 16.34
C THR A 243 -2.80 -8.75 15.26
N ILE A 244 -4.04 -8.25 15.29
CA ILE A 244 -5.09 -8.59 14.30
C ILE A 244 -4.64 -8.20 12.89
N SER A 245 -4.23 -6.95 12.71
CA SER A 245 -3.76 -6.44 11.40
C SER A 245 -2.49 -7.15 10.93
N GLY A 246 -1.57 -7.42 11.85
CA GLY A 246 -0.33 -8.12 11.56
C GLY A 246 -0.56 -9.56 11.11
N ILE A 247 -1.40 -10.32 11.82
CA ILE A 247 -1.72 -11.71 11.46
C ILE A 247 -2.47 -11.77 10.13
N MET A 248 -3.46 -10.91 9.89
CA MET A 248 -4.17 -10.86 8.61
C MET A 248 -3.21 -10.64 7.44
N ARG A 249 -2.33 -9.64 7.55
CA ARG A 249 -1.33 -9.32 6.51
C ARG A 249 -0.30 -10.43 6.33
N LEU A 250 0.12 -11.06 7.43
CA LEU A 250 1.04 -12.21 7.40
C LEU A 250 0.43 -13.39 6.64
N THR A 251 -0.79 -13.76 6.99
CA THR A 251 -1.50 -14.86 6.35
C THR A 251 -1.70 -14.62 4.85
N GLU A 252 -2.13 -13.43 4.45
CA GLU A 252 -2.24 -13.05 3.04
C GLU A 252 -0.90 -13.19 2.31
N SER A 253 0.18 -12.67 2.90
CA SER A 253 1.52 -12.71 2.31
C SER A 253 2.05 -14.14 2.17
N LEU A 254 1.78 -15.01 3.14
CA LEU A 254 2.17 -16.42 3.08
C LEU A 254 1.40 -17.17 1.99
N ILE A 255 0.10 -16.90 1.82
CA ILE A 255 -0.71 -17.48 0.73
C ILE A 255 -0.17 -17.05 -0.64
N TRP A 256 0.19 -15.78 -0.81
CA TRP A 256 0.78 -15.30 -2.08
C TRP A 256 2.15 -15.93 -2.34
N THR A 257 2.98 -16.05 -1.30
CA THR A 257 4.28 -16.73 -1.39
C THR A 257 4.11 -18.22 -1.74
N GLY A 258 3.16 -18.91 -1.10
CA GLY A 258 2.83 -20.30 -1.44
C GLY A 258 2.39 -20.46 -2.90
N ALA A 259 1.54 -19.56 -3.39
CA ALA A 259 1.09 -19.56 -4.77
C ALA A 259 2.26 -19.37 -5.77
N LEU A 260 3.21 -18.51 -5.43
CA LEU A 260 4.42 -18.25 -6.21
C LEU A 260 5.31 -19.50 -6.26
N VAL A 261 5.52 -20.16 -5.12
CA VAL A 261 6.32 -21.40 -5.05
C VAL A 261 5.67 -22.51 -5.88
N VAL A 262 4.35 -22.72 -5.74
CA VAL A 262 3.61 -23.71 -6.53
C VAL A 262 3.76 -23.45 -8.04
N GLY A 263 3.72 -22.19 -8.47
CA GLY A 263 3.90 -21.84 -9.89
C GLY A 263 5.29 -22.19 -10.41
N PHE A 264 6.36 -21.82 -9.71
CA PHE A 264 7.73 -22.18 -10.13
C PHE A 264 7.97 -23.70 -10.05
N MET A 265 7.51 -24.36 -8.99
CA MET A 265 7.64 -25.82 -8.88
C MET A 265 6.92 -26.56 -10.02
N GLY A 266 5.69 -26.11 -10.35
CA GLY A 266 4.95 -26.64 -11.48
C GLY A 266 5.68 -26.45 -12.81
N ALA A 267 6.32 -25.29 -13.02
CA ALA A 267 7.12 -25.04 -14.23
C ALA A 267 8.34 -25.96 -14.33
N ILE A 268 9.06 -26.15 -13.22
CA ILE A 268 10.19 -27.08 -13.14
C ILE A 268 9.74 -28.50 -13.48
N TRP A 269 8.66 -28.97 -12.87
CA TRP A 269 8.15 -30.32 -13.06
C TRP A 269 7.67 -30.62 -14.50
N VAL A 270 7.19 -29.59 -15.21
CA VAL A 270 6.72 -29.75 -16.61
C VAL A 270 7.89 -29.78 -17.59
N VAL A 271 8.99 -29.06 -17.32
CA VAL A 271 10.09 -28.91 -18.29
C VAL A 271 11.26 -29.85 -18.03
N ILE A 272 11.47 -30.23 -16.77
CA ILE A 272 12.59 -31.07 -16.32
C ILE A 272 12.09 -32.44 -15.96
#